data_b034af00297cc7aa861680ffc581dea3
#
_entry.id   b034af00297cc7aa861680ffc581dea3
#
_cell.length_a   1.000
_cell.length_b   1.000
_cell.length_c   1.000
_cell.angle_alpha   90.00
_cell.angle_beta   90.00
_cell.angle_gamma   90.00
#
_symmetry.space_group_name_H-M   'P 1'
#
loop_
_entity.id
_entity.type
_entity.pdbx_description
1 polymer ?
#
loop_
_entity_poly.entity_id
_entity_poly.type
_entity_poly.pdbx_seq_one_letter_code
_entity_poly.pdbx_strand_id
1 'polypeptide(L)'
;MTGTNGSQGTSIINVTLTVAAPLPTIKGVTNAASYATGAVSPGELVTIFGTAIGPATAASATTDPATGKLVTTIGGVQVLFNGTAAPMIYASSTQVSAVVPYEMASVAGPSVWIKYLGQASNAYQLTTTSTVPGLFTQNASGSGPGAILNQGNSLNGPGNRAAKGSIVQVYLTG
;
A
#
# COMPACT_ATOMS: atom_id res chain seq x y z
N MET A 1 33.07 -64.64 33.76
CA MET A 1 31.94 -63.68 33.60
C MET A 1 32.37 -62.66 32.59
N THR A 2 31.87 -62.77 31.35
CA THR A 2 32.15 -61.83 30.24
C THR A 2 31.04 -60.79 30.21
N GLY A 3 31.37 -59.56 30.63
CA GLY A 3 30.48 -58.41 30.56
C GLY A 3 30.33 -57.96 29.08
N THR A 4 29.18 -58.10 28.52
CA THR A 4 28.83 -57.48 27.22
C THR A 4 28.58 -56.01 27.42
N ASN A 5 29.49 -55.13 26.93
CA ASN A 5 29.26 -53.72 26.77
C ASN A 5 28.10 -53.54 25.80
N GLY A 6 26.95 -53.11 26.32
CA GLY A 6 25.83 -52.68 25.48
C GLY A 6 26.23 -51.45 24.67
N SER A 7 26.27 -51.59 23.34
CA SER A 7 26.43 -50.46 22.45
C SER A 7 25.26 -49.50 22.64
N GLN A 8 25.54 -48.32 23.16
CA GLN A 8 24.58 -47.21 23.23
C GLN A 8 24.36 -46.73 21.79
N GLY A 9 23.30 -47.18 21.17
CA GLY A 9 22.90 -46.68 19.87
C GLY A 9 22.40 -45.24 19.96
N THR A 10 23.00 -44.36 19.21
CA THR A 10 22.52 -42.96 19.08
C THR A 10 21.26 -42.98 18.19
N SER A 11 20.13 -42.66 18.78
CA SER A 11 18.90 -42.46 18.02
C SER A 11 18.79 -40.99 17.60
N ILE A 12 18.78 -40.72 16.29
CA ILE A 12 18.60 -39.38 15.75
C ILE A 12 17.10 -39.19 15.52
N ILE A 13 16.48 -38.25 16.24
CA ILE A 13 15.10 -37.84 15.99
C ILE A 13 15.20 -36.56 15.15
N ASN A 14 14.75 -36.63 13.90
CA ASN A 14 14.62 -35.46 13.04
C ASN A 14 13.35 -34.70 13.42
N VAL A 15 13.50 -33.50 13.98
CA VAL A 15 12.39 -32.60 14.27
C VAL A 15 12.35 -31.53 13.17
N THR A 16 11.27 -31.50 12.39
CA THR A 16 11.03 -30.42 11.42
C THR A 16 10.14 -29.39 12.06
N LEU A 17 10.68 -28.19 12.29
CA LEU A 17 9.90 -27.03 12.74
C LEU A 17 9.43 -26.25 11.52
N THR A 18 8.13 -26.21 11.27
CA THR A 18 7.53 -25.35 10.25
C THR A 18 7.04 -24.07 10.91
N VAL A 19 7.70 -22.96 10.63
CA VAL A 19 7.25 -21.62 11.07
C VAL A 19 6.32 -21.08 9.99
N ALA A 20 5.03 -20.96 10.30
CA ALA A 20 4.09 -20.30 9.40
C ALA A 20 4.39 -18.80 9.31
N ALA A 21 4.38 -18.24 8.10
CA ALA A 21 4.49 -16.78 7.93
C ALA A 21 3.28 -16.10 8.61
N PRO A 22 3.50 -14.93 9.25
CA PRO A 22 2.40 -14.21 9.87
C PRO A 22 1.37 -13.80 8.81
N LEU A 23 0.08 -13.91 9.16
CA LEU A 23 -1.02 -13.52 8.28
C LEU A 23 -0.99 -12.00 8.07
N PRO A 24 -1.17 -11.53 6.82
CA PRO A 24 -1.34 -10.12 6.53
C PRO A 24 -2.54 -9.56 7.29
N THR A 25 -2.41 -8.38 7.87
CA THR A 25 -3.50 -7.74 8.60
C THR A 25 -3.57 -6.26 8.26
N ILE A 26 -4.73 -5.80 7.73
CA ILE A 26 -5.02 -4.40 7.49
C ILE A 26 -5.50 -3.77 8.80
N LYS A 27 -4.91 -2.63 9.17
CA LYS A 27 -5.26 -1.83 10.35
C LYS A 27 -6.02 -0.54 9.98
N GLY A 28 -5.78 0.01 8.79
CA GLY A 28 -6.42 1.22 8.34
C GLY A 28 -6.14 1.53 6.88
N VAL A 29 -7.04 2.32 6.30
CA VAL A 29 -6.94 2.87 4.95
C VAL A 29 -7.12 4.37 5.03
N THR A 30 -6.26 5.12 4.36
CA THR A 30 -6.24 6.59 4.38
C THR A 30 -6.07 7.13 2.96
N ASN A 31 -6.51 8.36 2.74
CA ASN A 31 -6.10 9.14 1.57
C ASN A 31 -4.57 9.28 1.58
N ALA A 32 -3.90 9.01 0.46
CA ALA A 32 -2.44 8.99 0.43
C ALA A 32 -1.78 10.38 0.55
N ALA A 33 -2.53 11.44 0.29
CA ALA A 33 -2.03 12.82 0.37
C ALA A 33 -2.22 13.44 1.75
N SER A 34 -3.42 13.29 2.33
CA SER A 34 -3.81 13.94 3.60
C SER A 34 -3.70 13.03 4.82
N TYR A 35 -3.55 11.71 4.61
CA TYR A 35 -3.68 10.67 5.64
C TYR A 35 -5.02 10.69 6.40
N ALA A 36 -6.00 11.41 5.89
CA ALA A 36 -7.36 11.37 6.45
C ALA A 36 -7.96 9.98 6.26
N THR A 37 -8.64 9.50 7.29
CA THR A 37 -9.46 8.29 7.26
C THR A 37 -10.89 8.63 6.83
N GLY A 38 -11.65 7.66 6.34
CA GLY A 38 -13.05 7.84 6.01
C GLY A 38 -13.43 7.19 4.69
N ALA A 39 -14.29 7.88 3.94
CA ALA A 39 -14.69 7.42 2.61
C ALA A 39 -13.51 7.49 1.62
N VAL A 40 -13.60 6.66 0.57
CA VAL A 40 -12.68 6.70 -0.56
C VAL A 40 -13.43 7.06 -1.83
N SER A 41 -12.71 7.59 -2.82
CA SER A 41 -13.29 7.89 -4.13
C SER A 41 -12.64 7.06 -5.25
N PRO A 42 -13.37 6.77 -6.34
CA PRO A 42 -12.80 6.10 -7.51
C PRO A 42 -11.62 6.90 -8.09
N GLY A 43 -10.51 6.22 -8.38
CA GLY A 43 -9.29 6.85 -8.85
C GLY A 43 -8.41 7.47 -7.76
N GLU A 44 -8.85 7.47 -6.52
CA GLU A 44 -8.07 7.97 -5.39
C GLU A 44 -6.83 7.11 -5.14
N LEU A 45 -5.71 7.74 -4.86
CA LEU A 45 -4.55 7.06 -4.31
C LEU A 45 -4.72 6.91 -2.80
N VAL A 46 -4.79 5.68 -2.34
CA VAL A 46 -4.91 5.34 -0.91
C VAL A 46 -3.64 4.73 -0.36
N THR A 47 -3.41 4.93 0.93
CA THR A 47 -2.38 4.23 1.70
C THR A 47 -3.05 3.27 2.70
N ILE A 48 -2.68 2.01 2.63
CA ILE A 48 -3.14 0.93 3.49
C ILE A 48 -2.05 0.63 4.49
N PHE A 49 -2.34 0.74 5.77
CA PHE A 49 -1.44 0.40 6.87
C PHE A 49 -1.80 -0.94 7.48
N GLY A 50 -0.78 -1.70 7.87
CA GLY A 50 -1.00 -3.03 8.42
C GLY A 50 0.24 -3.69 8.98
N THR A 51 0.17 -5.00 9.15
CA THR A 51 1.31 -5.84 9.55
C THR A 51 1.40 -7.05 8.64
N ALA A 52 2.61 -7.42 8.26
CA ALA A 52 2.91 -8.53 7.33
C ALA A 52 2.19 -8.40 5.96
N ILE A 53 1.85 -7.18 5.54
CA ILE A 53 1.07 -6.90 4.31
C ILE A 53 1.91 -6.84 3.04
N GLY A 54 3.23 -7.03 3.14
CA GLY A 54 4.14 -6.99 2.00
C GLY A 54 5.58 -7.34 2.37
N PRO A 55 6.54 -7.14 1.45
CA PRO A 55 7.93 -7.53 1.63
C PRO A 55 8.64 -6.67 2.67
N ALA A 56 9.66 -7.25 3.32
CA ALA A 56 10.52 -6.52 4.26
C ALA A 56 11.32 -5.41 3.57
N THR A 57 11.80 -5.67 2.35
CA THR A 57 12.40 -4.65 1.49
C THR A 57 11.32 -4.01 0.65
N ALA A 58 11.16 -2.70 0.78
CA ALA A 58 10.15 -1.95 0.05
C ALA A 58 10.32 -2.07 -1.47
N ALA A 59 9.21 -2.15 -2.18
CA ALA A 59 9.14 -2.20 -3.63
C ALA A 59 8.20 -1.09 -4.14
N SER A 60 8.60 -0.46 -5.26
CA SER A 60 7.86 0.63 -5.90
C SER A 60 7.23 0.19 -7.21
N ALA A 61 6.29 0.98 -7.68
CA ALA A 61 5.59 0.77 -8.93
C ALA A 61 6.53 0.65 -10.12
N THR A 62 6.12 -0.23 -11.03
CA THR A 62 6.59 -0.27 -12.41
C THR A 62 5.40 -0.20 -13.34
N THR A 63 5.63 0.20 -14.58
CA THR A 63 4.63 0.08 -15.63
C THR A 63 4.83 -1.21 -16.40
N ASP A 64 3.74 -1.84 -16.78
CA ASP A 64 3.77 -2.95 -17.73
C ASP A 64 4.26 -2.43 -19.09
N PRO A 65 5.38 -2.94 -19.63
CA PRO A 65 5.95 -2.44 -20.89
C PRO A 65 5.02 -2.62 -22.10
N ALA A 66 4.13 -3.62 -22.06
CA ALA A 66 3.20 -3.90 -23.15
C ALA A 66 2.00 -2.97 -23.18
N THR A 67 1.55 -2.49 -22.02
CA THR A 67 0.32 -1.71 -21.90
C THR A 67 0.54 -0.28 -21.43
N GLY A 68 1.72 0.06 -20.87
CA GLY A 68 2.03 1.35 -20.25
C GLY A 68 1.27 1.60 -18.95
N LYS A 69 0.50 0.62 -18.47
CA LYS A 69 -0.30 0.75 -17.25
C LYS A 69 0.50 0.37 -16.01
N LEU A 70 0.12 0.91 -14.86
CA LEU A 70 0.65 0.46 -13.58
C LEU A 70 0.33 -1.02 -13.37
N VAL A 71 1.30 -1.75 -12.82
CA VAL A 71 1.11 -3.16 -12.47
C VAL A 71 0.14 -3.30 -11.28
N THR A 72 -0.55 -4.42 -11.20
CA THR A 72 -1.46 -4.76 -10.08
C THR A 72 -0.80 -5.69 -9.05
N THR A 73 0.50 -5.97 -9.22
CA THR A 73 1.27 -6.79 -8.28
C THR A 73 2.66 -6.19 -8.10
N ILE A 74 3.04 -5.88 -6.86
CA ILE A 74 4.36 -5.35 -6.49
C ILE A 74 4.91 -6.18 -5.34
N GLY A 75 6.13 -6.71 -5.48
CA GLY A 75 6.78 -7.50 -4.42
C GLY A 75 5.96 -8.70 -3.93
N GLY A 76 5.14 -9.31 -4.80
CA GLY A 76 4.23 -10.40 -4.47
C GLY A 76 2.93 -9.98 -3.77
N VAL A 77 2.69 -8.67 -3.65
CA VAL A 77 1.47 -8.08 -3.03
C VAL A 77 0.46 -7.74 -4.11
N GLN A 78 -0.80 -8.04 -3.86
CA GLN A 78 -1.97 -7.54 -4.60
C GLN A 78 -2.96 -6.90 -3.63
N VAL A 79 -3.52 -5.76 -4.02
CA VAL A 79 -4.65 -5.12 -3.32
C VAL A 79 -5.91 -5.37 -4.14
N LEU A 80 -6.95 -5.86 -3.50
CA LEU A 80 -8.22 -6.20 -4.16
C LEU A 80 -9.38 -5.43 -3.50
N PHE A 81 -10.10 -4.66 -4.32
CA PHE A 81 -11.34 -3.98 -3.92
C PHE A 81 -12.52 -4.80 -4.47
N ASN A 82 -13.30 -5.42 -3.61
CA ASN A 82 -14.36 -6.37 -4.00
C ASN A 82 -13.92 -7.42 -5.03
N GLY A 83 -12.64 -7.86 -4.95
CA GLY A 83 -12.06 -8.80 -5.89
C GLY A 83 -11.42 -8.17 -7.14
N THR A 84 -11.62 -6.89 -7.42
CA THR A 84 -10.95 -6.17 -8.51
C THR A 84 -9.54 -5.78 -8.09
N ALA A 85 -8.53 -6.21 -8.84
CA ALA A 85 -7.13 -5.91 -8.56
C ALA A 85 -6.82 -4.43 -8.84
N ALA A 86 -6.31 -3.73 -7.84
CA ALA A 86 -5.97 -2.32 -7.91
C ALA A 86 -4.59 -2.07 -8.55
N PRO A 87 -4.41 -1.01 -9.34
CA PRO A 87 -3.10 -0.51 -9.72
C PRO A 87 -2.31 -0.12 -8.47
N MET A 88 -1.05 -0.57 -8.38
CA MET A 88 -0.25 -0.40 -7.18
C MET A 88 0.88 0.61 -7.40
N ILE A 89 1.24 1.34 -6.34
CA ILE A 89 2.31 2.34 -6.33
C ILE A 89 3.48 1.90 -5.45
N TYR A 90 3.19 1.26 -4.31
CA TYR A 90 4.20 0.94 -3.31
C TYR A 90 3.77 -0.27 -2.47
N ALA A 91 4.73 -1.07 -2.02
CA ALA A 91 4.49 -2.16 -1.09
C ALA A 91 5.68 -2.35 -0.13
N SER A 92 5.37 -2.46 1.16
CA SER A 92 6.28 -2.86 2.23
C SER A 92 5.55 -3.72 3.25
N SER A 93 6.26 -4.21 4.26
CA SER A 93 5.66 -5.06 5.31
C SER A 93 4.59 -4.37 6.16
N THR A 94 4.57 -3.03 6.18
CA THR A 94 3.67 -2.22 7.04
C THR A 94 2.81 -1.23 6.27
N GLN A 95 3.12 -0.98 4.99
CA GLN A 95 2.43 0.02 4.17
C GLN A 95 2.32 -0.45 2.72
N VAL A 96 1.13 -0.29 2.15
CA VAL A 96 0.87 -0.52 0.72
C VAL A 96 0.08 0.67 0.17
N SER A 97 0.47 1.18 -1.01
CA SER A 97 -0.27 2.25 -1.69
C SER A 97 -0.81 1.74 -3.03
N ALA A 98 -2.08 2.01 -3.28
CA ALA A 98 -2.79 1.57 -4.47
C ALA A 98 -3.81 2.62 -4.92
N VAL A 99 -4.23 2.53 -6.18
CA VAL A 99 -5.30 3.38 -6.75
C VAL A 99 -6.63 2.64 -6.62
N VAL A 100 -7.63 3.29 -6.05
CA VAL A 100 -9.00 2.74 -5.97
C VAL A 100 -9.54 2.53 -7.38
N PRO A 101 -9.94 1.30 -7.76
CA PRO A 101 -10.49 1.05 -9.10
C PRO A 101 -11.75 1.87 -9.38
N TYR A 102 -11.90 2.35 -10.61
CA TYR A 102 -13.08 3.14 -11.03
C TYR A 102 -14.39 2.35 -10.94
N GLU A 103 -14.32 1.02 -10.99
CA GLU A 103 -15.44 0.11 -10.83
C GLU A 103 -16.12 0.25 -9.45
N MET A 104 -15.42 0.84 -8.48
CA MET A 104 -15.99 1.11 -7.14
C MET A 104 -16.99 2.27 -7.13
N ALA A 105 -17.12 3.04 -8.21
CA ALA A 105 -18.04 4.18 -8.30
C ALA A 105 -19.52 3.82 -8.03
N SER A 106 -19.92 2.60 -8.37
CA SER A 106 -21.31 2.11 -8.19
C SER A 106 -21.46 1.17 -6.99
N VAL A 107 -20.42 1.00 -6.18
CA VAL A 107 -20.42 0.07 -5.06
C VAL A 107 -20.54 0.83 -3.75
N ALA A 108 -21.68 0.70 -3.08
CA ALA A 108 -21.85 1.21 -1.72
C ALA A 108 -21.17 0.27 -0.73
N GLY A 109 -20.10 0.71 -0.09
CA GLY A 109 -19.40 -0.08 0.93
C GLY A 109 -18.54 -1.22 0.39
N PRO A 110 -17.55 -0.93 -0.48
CA PRO A 110 -16.61 -1.96 -0.93
C PRO A 110 -15.72 -2.45 0.22
N SER A 111 -15.34 -3.71 0.16
CA SER A 111 -14.28 -4.25 1.01
C SER A 111 -12.95 -4.21 0.29
N VAL A 112 -11.88 -3.89 1.00
CA VAL A 112 -10.50 -4.04 0.54
C VAL A 112 -9.78 -5.11 1.34
N TRP A 113 -8.97 -5.91 0.66
CA TRP A 113 -8.10 -6.90 1.27
C TRP A 113 -6.80 -7.05 0.46
N ILE A 114 -5.78 -7.54 1.13
CA ILE A 114 -4.45 -7.74 0.55
C ILE A 114 -4.17 -9.23 0.43
N LYS A 115 -3.62 -9.63 -0.70
CA LYS A 115 -3.04 -10.95 -0.91
C LYS A 115 -1.51 -10.81 -0.96
N TYR A 116 -0.82 -11.53 -0.07
CA TYR A 116 0.64 -11.57 -0.03
C TYR A 116 1.12 -13.00 0.20
N LEU A 117 2.04 -13.50 -0.62
CA LEU A 117 2.58 -14.87 -0.58
C LEU A 117 1.48 -15.96 -0.49
N GLY A 118 0.37 -15.76 -1.19
CA GLY A 118 -0.76 -16.70 -1.19
C GLY A 118 -1.71 -16.56 0.00
N GLN A 119 -1.37 -15.76 1.00
CA GLN A 119 -2.19 -15.49 2.18
C GLN A 119 -3.06 -14.24 1.95
N ALA A 120 -4.32 -14.30 2.39
CA ALA A 120 -5.23 -13.15 2.37
C ALA A 120 -5.26 -12.47 3.74
N SER A 121 -5.34 -11.14 3.75
CA SER A 121 -5.58 -10.36 4.96
C SER A 121 -7.05 -10.46 5.41
N ASN A 122 -7.36 -9.87 6.58
CA ASN A 122 -8.74 -9.51 6.90
C ASN A 122 -9.29 -8.56 5.82
N ALA A 123 -10.61 -8.62 5.60
CA ALA A 123 -11.33 -7.61 4.84
C ALA A 123 -11.48 -6.33 5.68
N TYR A 124 -11.20 -5.18 5.07
CA TYR A 124 -11.44 -3.87 5.67
C TYR A 124 -12.58 -3.19 4.91
N GLN A 125 -13.65 -2.83 5.63
CA GLN A 125 -14.83 -2.20 5.03
C GLN A 125 -14.57 -0.71 4.79
N LEU A 126 -14.96 -0.25 3.60
CA LEU A 126 -14.86 1.14 3.19
C LEU A 126 -16.24 1.72 2.89
N THR A 127 -16.33 3.02 2.84
CA THR A 127 -17.45 3.73 2.22
C THR A 127 -16.94 4.44 0.97
N THR A 128 -17.78 4.61 -0.03
CA THR A 128 -17.46 5.33 -1.26
C THR A 128 -18.21 6.65 -1.34
N THR A 129 -17.55 7.64 -1.92
CA THR A 129 -18.14 8.92 -2.31
C THR A 129 -17.58 9.34 -3.66
N SER A 130 -18.17 10.34 -4.29
CA SER A 130 -17.73 10.81 -5.60
C SER A 130 -16.33 11.43 -5.59
N THR A 131 -15.96 12.13 -4.49
CA THR A 131 -14.67 12.80 -4.34
C THR A 131 -14.25 12.85 -2.88
N VAL A 132 -12.95 12.71 -2.61
CA VAL A 132 -12.30 12.90 -1.30
C VAL A 132 -10.96 13.61 -1.53
N PRO A 133 -10.95 14.89 -1.93
CA PRO A 133 -9.72 15.55 -2.32
C PRO A 133 -8.74 15.71 -1.17
N GLY A 134 -7.50 15.29 -1.38
CA GLY A 134 -6.37 15.48 -0.49
C GLY A 134 -5.19 16.11 -1.22
N LEU A 135 -4.60 17.16 -0.68
CA LEU A 135 -3.41 17.80 -1.22
C LEU A 135 -2.15 17.10 -0.68
N PHE A 136 -1.23 16.75 -1.57
CA PHE A 136 0.10 16.31 -1.13
C PHE A 136 0.85 17.46 -0.47
N THR A 137 1.52 17.20 0.64
CA THR A 137 2.30 18.19 1.39
C THR A 137 3.79 18.06 1.10
N GLN A 138 4.54 19.14 1.25
CA GLN A 138 5.98 19.18 0.96
C GLN A 138 6.79 18.17 1.78
N ASN A 139 6.36 17.94 3.01
CA ASN A 139 6.99 17.01 3.95
C ASN A 139 6.34 15.62 3.98
N ALA A 140 5.39 15.35 3.08
CA ALA A 140 4.63 14.10 3.01
C ALA A 140 3.94 13.69 4.33
N SER A 141 3.57 14.67 5.18
CA SER A 141 2.93 14.43 6.48
C SER A 141 1.40 14.48 6.44
N GLY A 142 0.81 14.90 5.33
CA GLY A 142 -0.63 15.16 5.21
C GLY A 142 -1.08 16.50 5.83
N SER A 143 -0.16 17.28 6.40
CA SER A 143 -0.44 18.58 6.97
C SER A 143 0.69 19.57 6.70
N GLY A 144 0.37 20.88 6.70
CA GLY A 144 1.34 21.95 6.41
C GLY A 144 1.31 22.42 4.95
N PRO A 145 2.40 23.03 4.44
CA PRO A 145 2.45 23.58 3.10
C PRO A 145 2.22 22.52 2.02
N GLY A 146 1.36 22.83 1.05
CA GLY A 146 1.11 21.95 -0.10
C GLY A 146 2.36 21.76 -0.97
N ALA A 147 2.49 20.58 -1.59
CA ALA A 147 3.47 20.32 -2.64
C ALA A 147 3.01 21.04 -3.92
N ILE A 148 3.34 22.31 -4.04
CA ILE A 148 2.94 23.20 -5.13
C ILE A 148 4.19 23.71 -5.83
N LEU A 149 4.23 23.67 -7.16
CA LEU A 149 5.32 24.23 -7.95
C LEU A 149 4.85 25.47 -8.69
N ASN A 150 5.73 26.47 -8.77
CA ASN A 150 5.58 27.63 -9.61
C ASN A 150 5.81 27.26 -11.10
N GLN A 151 5.48 28.14 -12.01
CA GLN A 151 5.59 27.95 -13.45
C GLN A 151 6.99 27.49 -13.92
N GLY A 152 8.04 27.82 -13.21
CA GLY A 152 9.41 27.37 -13.49
C GLY A 152 9.84 26.08 -12.76
N ASN A 153 8.89 25.26 -12.29
CA ASN A 153 9.13 24.03 -11.50
C ASN A 153 9.87 24.28 -10.16
N SER A 154 9.94 25.53 -9.71
CA SER A 154 10.48 25.86 -8.39
C SER A 154 9.39 25.69 -7.33
N LEU A 155 9.77 25.26 -6.13
CA LEU A 155 8.84 25.06 -5.04
C LEU A 155 8.19 26.39 -4.61
N ASN A 156 6.85 26.42 -4.54
CA ASN A 156 6.10 27.56 -4.02
C ASN A 156 6.24 27.64 -2.50
N GLY A 157 6.41 28.84 -1.99
CA GLY A 157 6.48 29.07 -0.53
C GLY A 157 6.58 30.55 -0.19
N PRO A 158 6.65 30.91 1.11
CA PRO A 158 6.70 32.29 1.55
C PRO A 158 7.81 33.13 0.95
N GLY A 159 8.98 32.51 0.69
CA GLY A 159 10.15 33.15 0.06
C GLY A 159 10.19 33.04 -1.46
N ASN A 160 9.28 32.28 -2.09
CA ASN A 160 9.24 32.05 -3.53
C ASN A 160 7.78 31.94 -4.01
N ARG A 161 7.07 33.03 -3.94
CA ARG A 161 5.64 33.08 -4.28
C ARG A 161 5.45 33.09 -5.80
N ALA A 162 4.40 32.43 -6.27
CA ALA A 162 3.97 32.55 -7.66
C ALA A 162 3.62 34.00 -7.99
N ALA A 163 4.08 34.47 -9.14
CA ALA A 163 3.70 35.80 -9.65
C ALA A 163 2.21 35.83 -10.01
N LYS A 164 1.58 36.98 -9.84
CA LYS A 164 0.18 37.17 -10.26
C LYS A 164 0.03 36.89 -11.77
N GLY A 165 -0.93 36.04 -12.11
CA GLY A 165 -1.19 35.61 -13.49
C GLY A 165 -0.30 34.46 -14.00
N SER A 166 0.64 33.95 -13.18
CA SER A 166 1.42 32.75 -13.54
C SER A 166 0.64 31.47 -13.25
N ILE A 167 1.08 30.36 -13.87
CA ILE A 167 0.55 29.02 -13.65
C ILE A 167 1.25 28.40 -12.44
N VAL A 168 0.49 27.66 -11.65
CA VAL A 168 1.00 26.78 -10.58
C VAL A 168 0.59 25.34 -10.83
N GLN A 169 1.44 24.39 -10.44
CA GLN A 169 1.14 22.96 -10.46
C GLN A 169 0.80 22.53 -9.05
N VAL A 170 -0.36 21.91 -8.88
CA VAL A 170 -0.85 21.40 -7.58
C VAL A 170 -0.99 19.89 -7.69
N TYR A 171 -0.44 19.17 -6.71
CA TYR A 171 -0.53 17.71 -6.65
C TYR A 171 -1.59 17.31 -5.63
N LEU A 172 -2.56 16.51 -6.07
CA LEU A 172 -3.70 16.08 -5.25
C LEU A 172 -4.18 14.68 -5.69
N THR A 173 -4.99 14.05 -4.83
CA THR A 173 -5.70 12.79 -5.11
C THR A 173 -7.07 12.80 -4.45
N GLY A 174 -8.01 11.98 -4.95
CA GLY A 174 -9.35 11.79 -4.37
C GLY A 174 -10.51 12.55 -5.00
#